data_b2b6dbe62f33c38260e073ddfe9289b8
#
_entry.id   b2b6dbe62f33c38260e073ddfe9289b8
#
_cell.length_a   1.000
_cell.length_b   1.000
_cell.length_c   1.000
_cell.angle_alpha   90.00
_cell.angle_beta   90.00
_cell.angle_gamma   90.00
#
_symmetry.space_group_name_H-M   'P 1'
#
loop_
_entity.id
_entity.type
_entity.pdbx_description
1 polymer ?
#
loop_
_entity_poly.entity_id
_entity_poly.type
_entity_poly.pdbx_seq_one_letter_code
_entity_poly.pdbx_strand_id
1 'polypeptide(L)'
;KSSPKYDYANELIESFVARSNTKQRGAKQLAEFKRHWQYMLMNLCSVSFQRRWLLVSLDKTAYSNDDWLKLHGLSYGLTKEIVSYLVTTGMIELKLGKRYENNPARTRLFPTPKLANMLYSLFYFIEEEINPPYIRINEGEGSWTDTICSLSDDHPEVIEMTTINEFLKGHSWACKAPVRLVYKSNAFNGGRLFMPFQNLPDRKVRIRINTL
;
A
#
# COMPACT_ATOMS: atom_id res chain seq x y z
N LYS A 1 -14.32 -2.53 -17.80
CA LYS A 1 -13.05 -2.03 -18.37
C LYS A 1 -12.20 -1.60 -17.20
N SER A 2 -10.97 -2.17 -17.03
CA SER A 2 -10.02 -1.73 -16.01
C SER A 2 -9.67 -0.25 -16.21
N SER A 3 -9.42 0.47 -15.13
CA SER A 3 -8.93 1.85 -15.23
C SER A 3 -7.52 1.82 -15.84
N PRO A 4 -7.17 2.77 -16.74
CA PRO A 4 -5.81 2.87 -17.31
C PRO A 4 -4.69 2.86 -16.26
N LYS A 5 -5.01 3.27 -15.05
CA LYS A 5 -4.13 3.29 -13.88
C LYS A 5 -3.70 1.88 -13.42
N TYR A 6 -4.66 0.94 -13.41
CA TYR A 6 -4.36 -0.46 -13.07
C TYR A 6 -3.45 -1.14 -14.09
N ASP A 7 -3.55 -0.72 -15.33
CA ASP A 7 -2.77 -1.34 -16.40
C ASP A 7 -1.28 -1.02 -16.25
N TYR A 8 -0.90 0.23 -15.92
CA TYR A 8 0.51 0.59 -15.71
C TYR A 8 1.16 -0.12 -14.52
N ALA A 9 0.45 -0.22 -13.39
CA ALA A 9 0.97 -0.95 -12.22
C ALA A 9 1.22 -2.43 -12.55
N ASN A 10 0.29 -3.05 -13.29
CA ASN A 10 0.45 -4.40 -13.76
C ASN A 10 1.59 -4.54 -14.76
N GLU A 11 1.72 -3.63 -15.72
CA GLU A 11 2.82 -3.61 -16.69
C GLU A 11 4.19 -3.49 -16.02
N LEU A 12 4.32 -2.65 -15.01
CA LEU A 12 5.56 -2.53 -14.26
C LEU A 12 5.90 -3.84 -13.52
N ILE A 13 4.91 -4.45 -12.86
CA ILE A 13 5.09 -5.74 -12.18
C ILE A 13 5.47 -6.83 -13.20
N GLU A 14 4.77 -6.91 -14.34
CA GLU A 14 5.10 -7.86 -15.41
C GLU A 14 6.51 -7.65 -15.96
N SER A 15 6.94 -6.40 -16.12
CA SER A 15 8.30 -6.07 -16.53
C SER A 15 9.35 -6.58 -15.53
N PHE A 16 9.12 -6.43 -14.23
CA PHE A 16 10.00 -6.98 -13.20
C PHE A 16 9.99 -8.51 -13.21
N VAL A 17 8.81 -9.12 -13.31
CA VAL A 17 8.64 -10.57 -13.38
C VAL A 17 9.40 -11.12 -14.60
N ALA A 18 9.20 -10.55 -15.78
CA ALA A 18 9.85 -11.00 -17.01
C ALA A 18 11.37 -10.91 -16.95
N ARG A 19 11.91 -9.80 -16.42
CA ARG A 19 13.36 -9.58 -16.32
C ARG A 19 14.04 -10.41 -15.24
N SER A 20 13.35 -10.74 -14.16
CA SER A 20 13.89 -11.49 -13.03
C SER A 20 13.60 -12.99 -13.08
N ASN A 21 12.70 -13.43 -13.98
CA ASN A 21 12.32 -14.82 -14.11
C ASN A 21 13.35 -15.61 -14.92
N THR A 22 14.43 -16.02 -14.26
CA THR A 22 15.51 -16.82 -14.87
C THR A 22 15.24 -18.32 -14.85
N LYS A 23 14.15 -18.76 -14.23
CA LYS A 23 13.79 -20.16 -14.07
C LYS A 23 12.51 -20.47 -14.86
N GLN A 24 12.44 -21.66 -15.42
CA GLN A 24 11.19 -22.16 -15.97
C GLN A 24 10.20 -22.43 -14.83
N ARG A 25 9.07 -21.72 -14.82
CA ARG A 25 7.99 -21.85 -13.82
C ARG A 25 6.70 -22.28 -14.50
N GLY A 26 6.01 -23.24 -13.89
CA GLY A 26 4.62 -23.53 -14.26
C GLY A 26 3.68 -22.38 -13.87
N ALA A 27 2.47 -22.35 -14.43
CA ALA A 27 1.51 -21.25 -14.26
C ALA A 27 1.26 -20.87 -12.78
N LYS A 28 1.08 -21.87 -11.91
CA LYS A 28 0.89 -21.63 -10.46
C LYS A 28 2.10 -20.97 -9.80
N GLN A 29 3.30 -21.45 -10.11
CA GLN A 29 4.53 -20.88 -9.55
C GLN A 29 4.81 -19.47 -10.07
N LEU A 30 4.46 -19.20 -11.33
CA LEU A 30 4.58 -17.87 -11.91
C LEU A 30 3.61 -16.89 -11.27
N ALA A 31 2.37 -17.29 -11.03
CA ALA A 31 1.39 -16.47 -10.32
C ALA A 31 1.84 -16.16 -8.88
N GLU A 32 2.44 -17.13 -8.19
CA GLU A 32 3.01 -16.92 -6.87
C GLU A 32 4.21 -15.96 -6.88
N PHE A 33 5.10 -16.10 -7.85
CA PHE A 33 6.23 -15.20 -8.05
C PHE A 33 5.80 -13.78 -8.35
N LYS A 34 4.79 -13.60 -9.21
CA LYS A 34 4.17 -12.31 -9.50
C LYS A 34 3.57 -11.67 -8.25
N ARG A 35 2.86 -12.43 -7.43
CA ARG A 35 2.32 -11.96 -6.15
C ARG A 35 3.42 -11.47 -5.20
N HIS A 36 4.55 -12.18 -5.11
CA HIS A 36 5.69 -11.75 -4.29
C HIS A 36 6.29 -10.44 -4.80
N TRP A 37 6.37 -10.24 -6.12
CA TRP A 37 6.78 -8.97 -6.71
C TRP A 37 5.82 -7.84 -6.36
N GLN A 38 4.51 -8.08 -6.43
CA GLN A 38 3.50 -7.09 -6.02
C GLN A 38 3.72 -6.65 -4.57
N TYR A 39 3.84 -7.59 -3.64
CA TYR A 39 4.11 -7.28 -2.24
C TYR A 39 5.41 -6.49 -2.06
N MET A 40 6.47 -6.90 -2.70
CA MET A 40 7.77 -6.25 -2.58
C MET A 40 7.72 -4.81 -3.10
N LEU A 41 7.20 -4.59 -4.29
CA LEU A 41 7.14 -3.26 -4.90
C LEU A 41 6.21 -2.32 -4.15
N MET A 42 5.05 -2.79 -3.69
CA MET A 42 4.13 -1.97 -2.88
C MET A 42 4.78 -1.53 -1.56
N ASN A 43 5.46 -2.43 -0.87
CA ASN A 43 6.14 -2.08 0.38
C ASN A 43 7.34 -1.15 0.13
N LEU A 44 8.14 -1.38 -0.91
CA LEU A 44 9.25 -0.48 -1.28
C LEU A 44 8.74 0.90 -1.70
N CYS A 45 7.60 0.97 -2.40
CA CYS A 45 6.93 2.21 -2.73
C CYS A 45 6.56 2.99 -1.45
N SER A 46 5.86 2.34 -0.52
CA SER A 46 5.43 2.95 0.75
C SER A 46 6.61 3.50 1.56
N VAL A 47 7.70 2.72 1.72
CA VAL A 47 8.86 3.17 2.52
C VAL A 47 9.70 4.23 1.80
N SER A 48 9.68 4.26 0.46
CA SER A 48 10.36 5.27 -0.34
C SER A 48 9.85 6.67 -0.01
N PHE A 49 8.52 6.84 0.03
CA PHE A 49 7.90 8.11 0.39
C PHE A 49 8.14 8.52 1.84
N GLN A 50 8.15 7.55 2.74
CA GLN A 50 8.36 7.79 4.16
C GLN A 50 9.84 7.98 4.51
N ARG A 51 10.76 7.85 3.55
CA ARG A 51 12.22 7.81 3.76
C ARG A 51 12.62 6.82 4.84
N ARG A 52 11.97 5.65 4.86
CA ARG A 52 12.17 4.59 5.84
C ARG A 52 12.77 3.36 5.19
N TRP A 53 13.31 2.49 6.01
CA TRP A 53 13.81 1.19 5.59
C TRP A 53 12.70 0.15 5.65
N LEU A 54 12.57 -0.65 4.59
CA LEU A 54 11.75 -1.85 4.62
C LEU A 54 12.49 -2.95 5.38
N LEU A 55 11.86 -3.47 6.42
CA LEU A 55 12.37 -4.62 7.16
C LEU A 55 11.97 -5.91 6.45
N VAL A 56 12.95 -6.74 6.13
CA VAL A 56 12.74 -8.03 5.48
C VAL A 56 13.47 -9.11 6.25
N SER A 57 12.83 -10.23 6.46
CA SER A 57 13.53 -11.40 6.97
C SER A 57 14.22 -12.14 5.82
N LEU A 58 15.53 -12.37 5.96
CA LEU A 58 16.28 -13.30 5.12
C LEU A 58 16.70 -14.56 5.92
N ASP A 59 15.95 -14.85 6.97
CA ASP A 59 16.07 -16.07 7.75
C ASP A 59 14.94 -17.04 7.36
N LYS A 60 15.30 -18.25 6.93
CA LYS A 60 14.35 -19.27 6.48
C LYS A 60 13.37 -19.66 7.59
N THR A 61 13.83 -19.67 8.85
CA THR A 61 13.01 -20.08 10.01
C THR A 61 11.88 -19.09 10.28
N ALA A 62 12.06 -17.80 9.97
CA ALA A 62 11.02 -16.81 10.11
C ALA A 62 9.77 -17.12 9.24
N TYR A 63 9.98 -17.66 8.05
CA TYR A 63 8.87 -18.02 7.14
C TYR A 63 8.11 -19.27 7.58
N SER A 64 8.67 -20.06 8.46
CA SER A 64 8.00 -21.23 9.05
C SER A 64 7.23 -20.88 10.32
N ASN A 65 7.67 -19.87 11.06
CA ASN A 65 7.20 -19.55 12.41
C ASN A 65 6.35 -18.29 12.50
N ASP A 66 6.45 -17.40 11.49
CA ASP A 66 5.68 -16.16 11.46
C ASP A 66 4.32 -16.38 10.79
N ASP A 67 3.26 -16.29 11.56
CA ASP A 67 1.90 -16.52 11.08
C ASP A 67 1.47 -15.47 10.07
N TRP A 68 2.00 -14.23 10.13
CA TRP A 68 1.72 -13.19 9.16
C TRP A 68 2.29 -13.55 7.78
N LEU A 69 3.55 -14.00 7.73
CA LEU A 69 4.17 -14.43 6.48
C LEU A 69 3.44 -15.62 5.85
N LYS A 70 2.99 -16.58 6.68
CA LYS A 70 2.16 -17.71 6.23
C LYS A 70 0.81 -17.26 5.71
N LEU A 71 0.12 -16.37 6.44
CA LEU A 71 -1.19 -15.86 6.06
C LEU A 71 -1.16 -15.19 4.68
N HIS A 72 -0.09 -14.43 4.40
CA HIS A 72 0.09 -13.79 3.10
C HIS A 72 0.75 -14.69 2.05
N GLY A 73 1.03 -15.94 2.39
CA GLY A 73 1.63 -16.92 1.48
C GLY A 73 2.99 -16.49 0.95
N LEU A 74 3.78 -15.76 1.77
CA LEU A 74 5.13 -15.36 1.41
C LEU A 74 6.10 -16.50 1.66
N SER A 75 7.06 -16.71 0.76
CA SER A 75 8.07 -17.74 0.87
C SER A 75 9.48 -17.16 0.91
N TYR A 76 10.33 -17.78 1.72
CA TYR A 76 11.74 -17.40 1.81
C TYR A 76 12.46 -17.43 0.47
N GLY A 77 12.23 -18.49 -0.32
CA GLY A 77 12.93 -18.68 -1.60
C GLY A 77 12.65 -17.55 -2.59
N LEU A 78 11.38 -17.20 -2.77
CA LEU A 78 10.97 -16.14 -3.69
C LEU A 78 11.39 -14.76 -3.18
N THR A 79 11.26 -14.50 -1.88
CA THR A 79 11.72 -13.24 -1.28
C THR A 79 13.22 -13.05 -1.48
N LYS A 80 14.02 -14.08 -1.21
CA LYS A 80 15.48 -14.05 -1.40
C LYS A 80 15.84 -13.80 -2.86
N GLU A 81 15.15 -14.46 -3.80
CA GLU A 81 15.38 -14.30 -5.22
C GLU A 81 15.11 -12.86 -5.70
N ILE A 82 13.99 -12.29 -5.28
CA ILE A 82 13.61 -10.89 -5.58
C ILE A 82 14.63 -9.91 -4.99
N VAL A 83 14.98 -10.06 -3.73
CA VAL A 83 15.98 -9.21 -3.06
C VAL A 83 17.33 -9.30 -3.77
N SER A 84 17.77 -10.51 -4.12
CA SER A 84 19.01 -10.72 -4.87
C SER A 84 19.01 -9.99 -6.21
N TYR A 85 17.91 -10.10 -6.96
CA TYR A 85 17.74 -9.40 -8.22
C TYR A 85 17.81 -7.87 -8.05
N LEU A 86 17.09 -7.33 -7.08
CA LEU A 86 17.07 -5.88 -6.82
C LEU A 86 18.45 -5.33 -6.40
N VAL A 87 19.22 -6.10 -5.62
CA VAL A 87 20.60 -5.77 -5.25
C VAL A 87 21.50 -5.79 -6.48
N THR A 88 21.48 -6.88 -7.25
CA THR A 88 22.34 -7.06 -8.42
C THR A 88 22.10 -6.01 -9.50
N THR A 89 20.86 -5.54 -9.62
CA THR A 89 20.50 -4.48 -10.60
C THR A 89 20.67 -3.06 -10.05
N GLY A 90 21.17 -2.92 -8.81
CA GLY A 90 21.39 -1.63 -8.16
C GLY A 90 20.09 -0.85 -7.88
N MET A 91 18.98 -1.57 -7.68
CA MET A 91 17.67 -0.95 -7.42
C MET A 91 17.40 -0.72 -5.94
N ILE A 92 18.09 -1.44 -5.06
CA ILE A 92 17.99 -1.26 -3.62
C ILE A 92 19.36 -1.21 -2.96
N GLU A 93 19.42 -0.49 -1.85
CA GLU A 93 20.47 -0.61 -0.85
C GLU A 93 20.08 -1.70 0.15
N LEU A 94 21.00 -2.59 0.46
CA LEU A 94 20.80 -3.69 1.40
C LEU A 94 21.71 -3.49 2.62
N LYS A 95 21.12 -3.42 3.81
CA LYS A 95 21.84 -3.55 5.08
C LYS A 95 21.47 -4.86 5.75
N LEU A 96 22.41 -5.80 5.75
CA LEU A 96 22.20 -7.08 6.41
C LEU A 96 22.03 -6.88 7.92
N GLY A 97 21.05 -7.59 8.47
CA GLY A 97 20.86 -7.68 9.90
C GLY A 97 22.01 -8.45 10.54
N LYS A 98 22.47 -7.99 11.71
CA LYS A 98 23.43 -8.73 12.52
C LYS A 98 22.68 -9.49 13.60
N ARG A 99 23.11 -10.72 13.85
CA ARG A 99 22.60 -11.53 14.96
C ARG A 99 23.36 -11.12 16.22
N TYR A 100 22.72 -10.34 17.07
CA TYR A 100 23.20 -10.08 18.43
C TYR A 100 22.42 -11.01 19.37
N GLU A 101 23.06 -11.50 20.41
CA GLU A 101 22.48 -12.52 21.32
C GLU A 101 21.12 -12.16 21.90
N ASN A 102 20.84 -10.86 22.10
CA ASN A 102 19.58 -10.39 22.70
C ASN A 102 18.71 -9.52 21.80
N ASN A 103 19.13 -9.19 20.57
CA ASN A 103 18.35 -8.36 19.68
C ASN A 103 18.77 -8.55 18.21
N PRO A 104 18.14 -9.49 17.49
CA PRO A 104 18.48 -9.73 16.10
C PRO A 104 18.09 -8.53 15.24
N ALA A 105 19.08 -7.78 14.77
CA ALA A 105 18.84 -6.72 13.83
C ALA A 105 18.33 -7.30 12.52
N ARG A 106 17.12 -6.91 12.09
CA ARG A 106 16.52 -7.38 10.83
C ARG A 106 17.24 -6.77 9.63
N THR A 107 17.30 -7.50 8.54
CA THR A 107 17.76 -7.00 7.24
C THR A 107 16.87 -5.85 6.77
N ARG A 108 17.49 -4.81 6.22
CA ARG A 108 16.83 -3.58 5.82
C ARG A 108 17.09 -3.32 4.35
N LEU A 109 16.05 -2.94 3.63
CA LEU A 109 16.09 -2.55 2.23
C LEU A 109 15.70 -1.08 2.10
N PHE A 110 16.38 -0.36 1.22
CA PHE A 110 16.00 1.01 0.85
C PHE A 110 16.05 1.15 -0.67
N PRO A 111 15.00 1.70 -1.32
CA PRO A 111 15.02 1.92 -2.76
C PRO A 111 16.08 2.97 -3.13
N THR A 112 16.90 2.65 -4.13
CA THR A 112 17.77 3.66 -4.73
C THR A 112 16.95 4.67 -5.54
N PRO A 113 17.51 5.85 -5.89
CA PRO A 113 16.81 6.80 -6.76
C PRO A 113 16.31 6.20 -8.05
N LYS A 114 17.03 5.21 -8.60
CA LYS A 114 16.63 4.47 -9.80
C LYS A 114 15.30 3.75 -9.62
N LEU A 115 15.13 3.01 -8.53
CA LEU A 115 13.87 2.33 -8.23
C LEU A 115 12.81 3.31 -7.76
N ALA A 116 13.17 4.29 -6.91
CA ALA A 116 12.24 5.28 -6.40
C ALA A 116 11.52 6.03 -7.52
N ASN A 117 12.24 6.43 -8.59
CA ASN A 117 11.64 7.09 -9.75
C ASN A 117 10.63 6.20 -10.49
N MET A 118 10.91 4.89 -10.59
CA MET A 118 9.95 3.93 -11.19
C MET A 118 8.72 3.76 -10.29
N LEU A 119 8.94 3.66 -8.97
CA LEU A 119 7.86 3.49 -7.99
C LEU A 119 7.03 4.78 -7.82
N TYR A 120 7.62 5.95 -8.06
CA TYR A 120 6.91 7.23 -7.99
C TYR A 120 5.71 7.25 -8.97
N SER A 121 5.92 6.70 -10.15
CA SER A 121 4.83 6.53 -11.11
C SER A 121 3.71 5.63 -10.58
N LEU A 122 4.06 4.56 -9.84
CA LEU A 122 3.07 3.69 -9.19
C LEU A 122 2.28 4.41 -8.10
N PHE A 123 2.92 5.28 -7.35
CA PHE A 123 2.28 5.97 -6.23
C PHE A 123 1.16 6.90 -6.70
N TYR A 124 1.37 7.63 -7.80
CA TYR A 124 0.31 8.43 -8.42
C TYR A 124 -0.91 7.61 -8.84
N PHE A 125 -0.75 6.29 -9.00
CA PHE A 125 -1.84 5.38 -9.35
C PHE A 125 -2.55 4.76 -8.14
N ILE A 126 -1.95 4.86 -6.94
CA ILE A 126 -2.59 4.41 -5.69
C ILE A 126 -3.43 5.54 -5.08
N GLU A 127 -3.19 6.80 -5.50
CA GLU A 127 -4.01 7.91 -5.07
C GLU A 127 -5.42 7.79 -5.67
N GLU A 128 -6.40 7.62 -4.83
CA GLU A 128 -7.80 7.73 -5.22
C GLU A 128 -8.10 9.21 -5.51
N GLU A 129 -8.76 9.49 -6.62
CA GLU A 129 -9.18 10.85 -6.91
C GLU A 129 -10.12 11.36 -5.82
N ILE A 130 -9.80 12.53 -5.27
CA ILE A 130 -10.65 13.18 -4.26
C ILE A 130 -11.78 13.89 -5.01
N ASN A 131 -12.84 13.15 -5.30
CA ASN A 131 -14.03 13.64 -5.98
C ASN A 131 -15.30 13.24 -5.23
N PRO A 132 -16.35 14.09 -5.21
CA PRO A 132 -17.64 13.72 -4.64
C PRO A 132 -18.27 12.54 -5.40
N PRO A 133 -19.23 11.83 -4.80
CA PRO A 133 -19.80 12.09 -3.47
C PRO A 133 -18.98 11.49 -2.33
N TYR A 134 -18.91 12.24 -1.23
CA TYR A 134 -18.14 11.83 -0.03
C TYR A 134 -19.00 11.16 1.05
N ILE A 135 -20.31 11.18 0.90
CA ILE A 135 -21.25 10.61 1.87
C ILE A 135 -21.76 9.27 1.36
N ARG A 136 -21.70 8.25 2.19
CA ARG A 136 -22.07 6.88 1.85
C ARG A 136 -22.90 6.24 2.95
N ILE A 137 -23.68 5.23 2.58
CA ILE A 137 -24.46 4.39 3.49
C ILE A 137 -23.93 2.97 3.39
N ASN A 138 -23.62 2.36 4.52
CA ASN A 138 -23.29 0.94 4.62
C ASN A 138 -24.57 0.17 5.02
N GLU A 139 -25.12 -0.62 4.12
CA GLU A 139 -26.45 -1.21 4.25
C GLU A 139 -26.52 -2.54 5.03
N GLY A 140 -25.41 -3.05 5.59
CA GLY A 140 -25.54 -4.29 6.32
C GLY A 140 -24.30 -4.89 6.96
N GLU A 141 -24.52 -5.85 7.85
CA GLU A 141 -23.46 -6.65 8.45
C GLU A 141 -22.80 -7.53 7.39
N GLY A 142 -21.51 -7.28 7.13
CA GLY A 142 -20.69 -8.07 6.22
C GLY A 142 -20.67 -7.58 4.76
N SER A 143 -21.45 -6.56 4.40
CA SER A 143 -21.31 -5.92 3.09
C SER A 143 -20.28 -4.79 3.15
N TRP A 144 -19.23 -4.89 2.35
CA TRP A 144 -18.25 -3.82 2.15
C TRP A 144 -18.66 -2.87 1.01
N THR A 145 -19.86 -3.02 0.49
CA THR A 145 -20.40 -2.16 -0.56
C THR A 145 -21.12 -0.98 0.08
N ASP A 146 -20.47 0.17 0.07
CA ASP A 146 -21.10 1.42 0.47
C ASP A 146 -21.91 1.97 -0.70
N THR A 147 -23.18 2.24 -0.47
CA THR A 147 -24.04 2.93 -1.43
C THR A 147 -23.87 4.44 -1.30
N ILE A 148 -23.90 5.14 -2.43
CA ILE A 148 -23.83 6.61 -2.44
C ILE A 148 -25.10 7.16 -1.80
N CYS A 149 -24.93 8.07 -0.82
CA CYS A 149 -26.03 8.82 -0.25
C CYS A 149 -26.27 10.10 -1.06
N SER A 150 -27.43 10.19 -1.69
CA SER A 150 -27.82 11.39 -2.46
C SER A 150 -28.46 12.41 -1.51
N LEU A 151 -27.62 13.21 -0.85
CA LEU A 151 -28.04 14.42 -0.16
C LEU A 151 -27.94 15.61 -1.11
N SER A 152 -28.72 16.66 -0.86
CA SER A 152 -28.64 17.88 -1.66
C SER A 152 -27.30 18.60 -1.38
N ASP A 153 -26.79 19.35 -2.37
CA ASP A 153 -25.49 20.04 -2.28
C ASP A 153 -25.46 21.12 -1.18
N ASP A 154 -26.60 21.61 -0.76
CA ASP A 154 -26.76 22.57 0.33
C ASP A 154 -26.87 21.93 1.74
N HIS A 155 -26.87 20.60 1.80
CA HIS A 155 -26.91 19.90 3.08
C HIS A 155 -25.64 20.18 3.90
N PRO A 156 -25.72 20.53 5.20
CA PRO A 156 -24.56 20.90 6.00
C PRO A 156 -23.40 19.91 5.95
N GLU A 157 -23.69 18.62 6.00
CA GLU A 157 -22.66 17.57 5.94
C GLU A 157 -21.99 17.47 4.57
N VAL A 158 -22.71 17.76 3.47
CA VAL A 158 -22.14 17.80 2.13
C VAL A 158 -21.17 18.97 2.01
N ILE A 159 -21.53 20.13 2.55
CA ILE A 159 -20.69 21.33 2.59
C ILE A 159 -19.43 21.06 3.42
N GLU A 160 -19.59 20.47 4.63
CA GLU A 160 -18.47 20.14 5.50
C GLU A 160 -17.50 19.14 4.86
N MET A 161 -18.01 18.05 4.33
CA MET A 161 -17.19 17.01 3.68
C MET A 161 -16.50 17.53 2.43
N THR A 162 -17.17 18.41 1.67
CA THR A 162 -16.57 19.06 0.49
C THR A 162 -15.44 19.98 0.91
N THR A 163 -15.64 20.80 1.94
CA THR A 163 -14.61 21.71 2.46
C THR A 163 -13.37 20.97 2.94
N ILE A 164 -13.55 19.88 3.69
CA ILE A 164 -12.43 19.03 4.17
C ILE A 164 -11.67 18.42 2.98
N ASN A 165 -12.39 17.87 2.03
CA ASN A 165 -11.76 17.19 0.90
C ASN A 165 -11.08 18.15 -0.09
N GLU A 166 -11.63 19.33 -0.34
CA GLU A 166 -10.97 20.36 -1.15
C GLU A 166 -9.68 20.87 -0.47
N PHE A 167 -9.69 21.06 0.84
CA PHE A 167 -8.46 21.35 1.58
C PHE A 167 -7.41 20.24 1.40
N LEU A 168 -7.79 19.00 1.58
CA LEU A 168 -6.88 17.85 1.44
C LEU A 168 -6.39 17.65 0.01
N LYS A 169 -7.20 17.97 -1.00
CA LYS A 169 -6.86 17.91 -2.42
C LYS A 169 -5.68 18.79 -2.78
N GLY A 170 -5.60 19.98 -2.16
CA GLY A 170 -4.50 20.91 -2.32
C GLY A 170 -3.17 20.50 -1.68
N HIS A 171 -3.15 19.44 -0.88
CA HIS A 171 -1.98 19.01 -0.13
C HIS A 171 -1.45 17.68 -0.63
N SER A 172 -0.12 17.53 -0.62
CA SER A 172 0.53 16.26 -0.94
C SER A 172 0.72 15.43 0.34
N TRP A 173 0.17 14.22 0.36
CA TRP A 173 0.26 13.30 1.49
C TRP A 173 0.17 11.83 1.05
N ALA A 174 0.75 10.94 1.85
CA ALA A 174 0.77 9.51 1.54
C ALA A 174 -0.63 8.90 1.65
N CYS A 175 -0.97 8.00 0.74
CA CYS A 175 -2.28 7.35 0.66
C CYS A 175 -3.42 8.38 0.48
N LYS A 176 -3.22 9.33 -0.41
CA LYS A 176 -4.21 10.36 -0.74
C LYS A 176 -5.50 9.70 -1.23
N ALA A 177 -6.55 9.89 -0.47
CA ALA A 177 -7.88 9.41 -0.79
C ALA A 177 -8.91 10.30 -0.07
N PRO A 178 -10.16 10.36 -0.56
CA PRO A 178 -11.16 11.21 0.06
C PRO A 178 -11.47 10.77 1.50
N VAL A 179 -11.68 11.76 2.35
CA VAL A 179 -12.36 11.55 3.63
C VAL A 179 -13.83 11.31 3.33
N ARG A 180 -14.39 10.25 3.87
CA ARG A 180 -15.77 9.86 3.65
C ARG A 180 -16.55 9.84 4.96
N LEU A 181 -17.77 10.33 4.93
CA LEU A 181 -18.74 10.15 5.99
C LEU A 181 -19.62 8.93 5.65
N VAL A 182 -19.57 7.91 6.48
CA VAL A 182 -20.30 6.66 6.25
C VAL A 182 -21.31 6.45 7.37
N TYR A 183 -22.57 6.34 6.99
CA TYR A 183 -23.67 6.02 7.89
C TYR A 183 -23.92 4.51 7.92
N LYS A 184 -24.40 4.02 9.05
CA LYS A 184 -24.85 2.64 9.18
C LYS A 184 -26.37 2.60 8.98
N SER A 185 -26.82 1.87 7.97
CA SER A 185 -28.22 1.59 7.64
C SER A 185 -29.05 2.75 7.10
N ASN A 186 -28.84 3.99 7.53
CA ASN A 186 -29.51 5.18 6.98
C ASN A 186 -28.73 6.47 7.29
N ALA A 187 -29.01 7.54 6.54
CA ALA A 187 -28.30 8.82 6.60
C ALA A 187 -28.52 9.64 7.92
N PHE A 188 -29.18 9.08 8.91
CA PHE A 188 -29.54 9.81 10.13
C PHE A 188 -29.00 9.15 11.40
N ASN A 189 -28.36 7.99 11.29
CA ASN A 189 -27.85 7.26 12.44
C ASN A 189 -26.33 7.23 12.49
N GLY A 190 -25.74 8.17 13.23
CA GLY A 190 -24.35 8.09 13.70
C GLY A 190 -23.29 7.90 12.61
N GLY A 191 -23.16 8.86 11.70
CA GLY A 191 -22.12 8.85 10.68
C GLY A 191 -20.72 8.77 11.28
N ARG A 192 -19.84 7.97 10.66
CA ARG A 192 -18.43 7.85 11.03
C ARG A 192 -17.56 8.39 9.91
N LEU A 193 -16.60 9.22 10.29
CA LEU A 193 -15.57 9.68 9.36
C LEU A 193 -14.58 8.54 9.09
N PHE A 194 -14.40 8.21 7.83
CA PHE A 194 -13.38 7.29 7.35
C PHE A 194 -12.26 8.08 6.68
N MET A 195 -11.07 7.95 7.22
CA MET A 195 -9.87 8.59 6.70
C MET A 195 -8.83 7.52 6.39
N PRO A 196 -8.11 7.61 5.28
CA PRO A 196 -7.12 6.59 4.88
C PRO A 196 -6.07 6.31 5.95
N PHE A 197 -5.70 7.33 6.72
CA PHE A 197 -4.70 7.21 7.79
C PHE A 197 -5.22 6.60 9.10
N GLN A 198 -6.53 6.38 9.27
CA GLN A 198 -7.07 5.70 10.46
C GLN A 198 -6.66 4.24 10.54
N ASN A 199 -6.40 3.62 9.40
CA ASN A 199 -6.02 2.21 9.28
C ASN A 199 -4.50 2.00 9.34
N LEU A 200 -3.71 3.04 9.60
CA LEU A 200 -2.27 2.88 9.77
C LEU A 200 -1.97 2.14 11.08
N PRO A 201 -1.09 1.13 11.05
CA PRO A 201 -0.93 0.17 12.15
C PRO A 201 -0.30 0.73 13.42
N ASP A 202 0.23 1.95 13.42
CA ASP A 202 0.87 2.55 14.58
C ASP A 202 0.37 3.96 14.85
N ARG A 203 -0.14 4.18 16.05
CA ARG A 203 -0.57 5.51 16.52
C ARG A 203 0.55 6.56 16.43
N LYS A 204 1.82 6.17 16.54
CA LYS A 204 2.98 7.05 16.41
C LYS A 204 3.24 7.49 14.96
N VAL A 205 2.73 6.77 13.98
CA VAL A 205 2.85 7.11 12.55
C VAL A 205 1.74 8.05 12.11
N ARG A 206 0.59 8.05 12.82
CA ARG A 206 -0.62 8.80 12.45
C ARG A 206 -0.47 10.31 12.49
N ILE A 207 0.50 10.86 13.23
CA ILE A 207 0.61 12.30 13.43
C ILE A 207 2.04 12.75 13.16
N ARG A 208 2.41 12.79 11.89
CA ARG A 208 3.43 13.71 11.42
C ARG A 208 2.85 14.49 10.26
N ILE A 209 1.93 15.39 10.56
CA ILE A 209 1.62 16.50 9.70
C ILE A 209 2.79 17.47 9.89
N ASN A 210 3.78 17.39 9.01
CA ASN A 210 4.74 18.46 8.90
C ASN A 210 4.01 19.60 8.20
N THR A 211 3.49 20.54 8.96
CA THR A 211 3.19 21.87 8.44
C THR A 211 4.54 22.50 8.07
N LEU A 212 4.76 22.65 6.76
CA LEU A 212 5.77 23.54 6.22
C LEU A 212 5.37 24.98 6.48
#